data_f5878741157993039145da9feb70b93b
#
_entry.id   f5878741157993039145da9feb70b93b
#
_cell.length_a   1.000
_cell.length_b   1.000
_cell.length_c   1.000
_cell.angle_alpha   90.00
_cell.angle_beta   90.00
_cell.angle_gamma   90.00
#
_symmetry.space_group_name_H-M   'P 1'
#
loop_
_entity.id
_entity.type
_entity.pdbx_description
1 polymer ?
#
loop_
_entity_poly.entity_id
_entity_poly.type
_entity_poly.pdbx_seq_one_letter_code
_entity_poly.pdbx_strand_id
1 'polypeptide(L)'
;MKDADRLMPEPDRAQLVDFIAASPEAGDVIAGTNGVRKLRWALAGSGKRGGARVIYYFHSWAFPVFLLAAYGKNEKANLTNAERNAISKLVPALVAGYAANRGRRL
;
A
#
# COMPACT_ATOMS: atom_id res chain seq x y z
N MET A 1 1.81 -0.88 -10.06
CA MET A 1 0.60 -1.45 -9.43
C MET A 1 -0.59 -1.32 -10.38
N LYS A 2 -0.95 -2.42 -11.03
CA LYS A 2 -2.00 -2.39 -12.05
C LYS A 2 -3.38 -2.06 -11.48
N ASP A 3 -3.67 -2.57 -10.29
CA ASP A 3 -4.98 -2.34 -9.68
C ASP A 3 -5.20 -0.88 -9.31
N ALA A 4 -4.15 -0.20 -8.90
CA ALA A 4 -4.25 1.22 -8.59
C ALA A 4 -4.52 2.05 -9.84
N ASP A 5 -3.91 1.68 -10.96
CA ASP A 5 -4.15 2.38 -12.23
C ASP A 5 -5.61 2.25 -12.66
N ARG A 6 -6.20 1.09 -12.46
CA ARG A 6 -7.58 0.85 -12.82
C ARG A 6 -8.57 1.52 -11.88
N LEU A 7 -8.27 1.49 -10.57
CA LEU A 7 -9.19 2.00 -9.56
C LEU A 7 -9.11 3.50 -9.36
N MET A 8 -7.95 4.10 -9.54
CA MET A 8 -7.72 5.50 -9.24
C MET A 8 -7.14 6.25 -10.42
N PRO A 9 -7.82 7.29 -10.89
CA PRO A 9 -7.22 8.23 -11.84
C PRO A 9 -5.97 8.87 -11.26
N GLU A 10 -5.13 9.39 -12.12
CA GLU A 10 -3.86 10.02 -11.74
C GLU A 10 -3.98 11.04 -10.59
N PRO A 11 -4.96 11.98 -10.63
CA PRO A 11 -5.06 12.94 -9.53
C PRO A 11 -5.34 12.29 -8.18
N ASP A 12 -6.16 11.23 -8.15
CA ASP A 12 -6.47 10.53 -6.91
C ASP A 12 -5.25 9.81 -6.37
N ARG A 13 -4.45 9.20 -7.26
CA ARG A 13 -3.23 8.52 -6.84
C ARG A 13 -2.21 9.50 -6.28
N ALA A 14 -2.07 10.66 -6.88
CA ALA A 14 -1.15 11.67 -6.38
C ALA A 14 -1.53 12.12 -4.97
N GLN A 15 -2.81 12.34 -4.73
CA GLN A 15 -3.30 12.71 -3.41
C GLN A 15 -3.06 11.61 -2.38
N LEU A 16 -3.27 10.36 -2.77
CA LEU A 16 -3.02 9.22 -1.90
C LEU A 16 -1.54 9.13 -1.52
N VAL A 17 -0.66 9.26 -2.49
CA VAL A 17 0.78 9.21 -2.24
C VAL A 17 1.20 10.33 -1.29
N ASP A 18 0.69 11.55 -1.52
CA ASP A 18 1.00 12.68 -0.65
C ASP A 18 0.50 12.44 0.78
N PHE A 19 -0.70 11.89 0.91
CA PHE A 19 -1.26 11.60 2.23
C PHE A 19 -0.42 10.58 2.98
N ILE A 20 -0.06 9.47 2.33
CA ILE A 20 0.73 8.42 2.98
C ILE A 20 2.13 8.92 3.28
N ALA A 21 2.71 9.73 2.42
CA ALA A 21 4.04 10.28 2.65
C ALA A 21 4.06 11.17 3.89
N ALA A 22 2.96 11.91 4.12
CA ALA A 22 2.85 12.78 5.30
C ALA A 22 2.47 12.00 6.56
N SER A 23 1.73 10.90 6.43
CA SER A 23 1.20 10.13 7.56
C SER A 23 1.31 8.64 7.28
N PRO A 24 2.52 8.08 7.22
CA PRO A 24 2.68 6.68 6.82
C PRO A 24 2.11 5.67 7.81
N GLU A 25 1.84 6.10 9.03
CA GLU A 25 1.26 5.22 10.04
C GLU A 25 -0.25 5.36 10.16
N ALA A 26 -0.90 6.05 9.22
CA ALA A 26 -2.34 6.27 9.26
C ALA A 26 -3.13 4.98 9.05
N GLY A 27 -2.63 4.05 8.25
CA GLY A 27 -3.32 2.78 8.02
C GLY A 27 -3.14 1.81 9.18
N ASP A 28 -4.05 0.85 9.28
CA ASP A 28 -4.02 -0.16 10.34
C ASP A 28 -3.09 -1.31 9.95
N VAL A 29 -2.27 -1.74 10.89
CA VAL A 29 -1.38 -2.88 10.65
C VAL A 29 -2.21 -4.15 10.49
N ILE A 30 -1.91 -4.92 9.46
CA ILE A 30 -2.55 -6.19 9.19
C ILE A 30 -1.76 -7.30 9.88
N ALA A 31 -2.41 -8.05 10.75
CA ALA A 31 -1.75 -9.12 11.48
C ALA A 31 -1.17 -10.15 10.52
N GLY A 32 0.01 -10.65 10.84
CA GLY A 32 0.66 -11.71 10.06
C GLY A 32 1.30 -11.27 8.76
N THR A 33 1.57 -9.97 8.59
CA THR A 33 2.13 -9.44 7.34
C THR A 33 3.47 -8.75 7.50
N ASN A 34 4.10 -8.84 8.66
CA ASN A 34 5.36 -8.15 8.94
C ASN A 34 5.23 -6.62 8.89
N GLY A 35 4.07 -6.09 9.30
CA GLY A 35 3.90 -4.65 9.42
C GLY A 35 3.25 -3.96 8.24
N VAL A 36 2.71 -4.71 7.30
CA VAL A 36 1.97 -4.13 6.19
C VAL A 36 0.69 -3.49 6.70
N ARG A 37 0.30 -2.37 6.13
CA ARG A 37 -0.85 -1.59 6.56
C ARG A 37 -1.95 -1.56 5.52
N LYS A 38 -3.16 -1.39 5.99
CA LYS A 38 -4.35 -1.25 5.16
C LYS A 38 -4.96 0.11 5.42
N LEU A 39 -5.20 0.87 4.36
CA LEU A 39 -5.77 2.20 4.44
C LEU A 39 -7.03 2.27 3.61
N ARG A 40 -8.06 2.85 4.18
CA ARG A 40 -9.28 3.16 3.46
C ARG A 40 -9.10 4.47 2.73
N TRP A 41 -9.41 4.49 1.45
CA TRP A 41 -9.25 5.70 0.64
C TRP A 41 -10.51 5.97 -0.17
N ALA A 42 -11.11 7.14 0.02
CA ALA A 42 -12.29 7.52 -0.73
C ALA A 42 -11.89 7.93 -2.14
N LEU A 43 -12.62 7.40 -3.12
CA LEU A 43 -12.39 7.75 -4.52
C LEU A 43 -13.28 8.94 -4.90
N ALA A 44 -12.75 9.84 -5.71
CA ALA A 44 -13.50 11.00 -6.18
C ALA A 44 -14.74 10.55 -6.93
N GLY A 45 -15.87 11.14 -6.59
CA GLY A 45 -17.14 10.84 -7.27
C GLY A 45 -17.83 9.58 -6.82
N SER A 46 -17.24 8.79 -5.93
CA SER A 46 -17.86 7.53 -5.51
C SER A 46 -18.64 7.62 -4.20
N GLY A 47 -18.58 8.75 -3.52
CA GLY A 47 -19.28 8.92 -2.27
C GLY A 47 -18.78 7.97 -1.19
N LYS A 48 -19.63 7.71 -0.18
CA LYS A 48 -19.22 6.92 0.98
C LYS A 48 -19.06 5.44 0.69
N ARG A 49 -19.67 4.95 -0.39
CA ARG A 49 -19.70 3.51 -0.68
C ARG A 49 -18.59 3.07 -1.61
N GLY A 50 -18.00 3.97 -2.36
CA GLY A 50 -17.08 3.63 -3.42
C GLY A 50 -15.62 3.77 -3.03
N GLY A 51 -15.24 3.42 -1.83
CA GLY A 51 -13.86 3.53 -1.41
C GLY A 51 -12.98 2.42 -1.94
N ALA A 52 -11.68 2.66 -1.87
CA ALA A 52 -10.67 1.64 -2.14
C ALA A 52 -9.98 1.26 -0.84
N ARG A 53 -9.44 0.05 -0.84
CA ARG A 53 -8.52 -0.41 0.20
C ARG A 53 -7.14 -0.38 -0.40
N VAL A 54 -6.21 0.30 0.27
CA VAL A 54 -4.83 0.41 -0.18
C VAL A 54 -3.95 -0.36 0.78
N ILE A 55 -3.15 -1.25 0.24
CA ILE A 55 -2.23 -2.09 1.00
C ILE A 55 -0.83 -1.53 0.75
N TYR A 56 -0.16 -1.13 1.82
CA TYR A 56 1.15 -0.51 1.68
C TYR A 56 2.05 -0.91 2.84
N TYR A 57 3.35 -0.69 2.65
CA TYR A 57 4.34 -0.96 3.69
C TYR A 57 5.20 0.27 3.92
N PHE A 58 5.31 0.69 5.16
CA PHE A 58 6.21 1.75 5.60
C PHE A 58 7.25 1.13 6.53
N HIS A 59 8.51 1.20 6.13
CA HIS A 59 9.60 0.64 6.93
C HIS A 59 10.16 1.69 7.89
N SER A 60 10.58 2.83 7.36
CA SER A 60 11.10 3.93 8.15
C SER A 60 11.17 5.17 7.26
N TRP A 61 11.48 6.30 7.86
CA TRP A 61 11.60 7.55 7.11
C TRP A 61 12.78 7.56 6.12
N ALA A 62 13.71 6.61 6.27
CA ALA A 62 14.84 6.47 5.35
C ALA A 62 14.48 5.69 4.08
N PHE A 63 13.30 5.08 4.03
CA PHE A 63 12.84 4.26 2.91
C PHE A 63 11.58 4.87 2.31
N PRO A 64 11.34 4.64 1.01
CA PRO A 64 10.06 5.05 0.43
C PRO A 64 8.93 4.19 1.00
N VAL A 65 7.70 4.67 0.87
CA VAL A 65 6.54 3.85 1.14
C VAL A 65 6.34 2.93 -0.06
N PHE A 66 6.12 1.65 0.19
CA PHE A 66 5.87 0.67 -0.87
C PHE A 66 4.39 0.42 -0.99
N LEU A 67 3.80 0.84 -2.13
CA LEU A 67 2.40 0.53 -2.41
C LEU A 67 2.34 -0.88 -3.00
N LEU A 68 1.65 -1.78 -2.31
CA LEU A 68 1.68 -3.20 -2.66
C LEU A 68 0.46 -3.63 -3.46
N ALA A 69 -0.70 -3.10 -3.14
CA ALA A 69 -1.94 -3.47 -3.82
C ALA A 69 -3.03 -2.45 -3.54
N ALA A 70 -4.05 -2.45 -4.37
CA ALA A 70 -5.26 -1.69 -4.11
C ALA A 70 -6.43 -2.47 -4.68
N TYR A 71 -7.55 -2.44 -3.99
CA TYR A 71 -8.76 -3.10 -4.47
C TYR A 71 -9.99 -2.32 -4.02
N GLY A 72 -11.07 -2.42 -4.79
CA GLY A 72 -12.33 -1.79 -4.44
C GLY A 72 -13.01 -2.54 -3.32
N LYS A 73 -13.77 -1.81 -2.51
CA LYS A 73 -14.54 -2.41 -1.43
C LYS A 73 -15.45 -3.54 -1.91
N ASN A 74 -15.98 -3.41 -3.13
CA ASN A 74 -16.89 -4.40 -3.68
C ASN A 74 -16.19 -5.64 -4.20
N GLU A 75 -14.87 -5.59 -4.39
CA GLU A 75 -14.13 -6.74 -4.90
C GLU A 75 -13.86 -7.76 -3.80
N LYS A 76 -13.50 -7.29 -2.62
CA LYS A 76 -13.31 -8.12 -1.45
C LYS A 76 -13.19 -7.24 -0.21
N ALA A 77 -13.50 -7.81 0.94
CA ALA A 77 -13.45 -7.08 2.20
C ALA A 77 -12.06 -7.12 2.82
N ASN A 78 -11.38 -8.26 2.77
CA ASN A 78 -10.10 -8.47 3.43
C ASN A 78 -9.18 -9.31 2.58
N LEU A 79 -7.88 -9.27 2.90
CA LEU A 79 -6.91 -10.16 2.29
C LEU A 79 -7.18 -11.59 2.74
N THR A 80 -7.00 -12.55 1.83
CA THR A 80 -7.04 -13.96 2.18
C THR A 80 -5.77 -14.35 2.95
N ASN A 81 -5.79 -15.51 3.60
CA ASN A 81 -4.59 -16.02 4.27
C ASN A 81 -3.44 -16.22 3.29
N ALA A 82 -3.73 -16.72 2.09
CA ALA A 82 -2.69 -16.89 1.07
C ALA A 82 -2.08 -15.55 0.68
N GLU A 83 -2.90 -14.52 0.53
CA GLU A 83 -2.42 -13.19 0.20
C GLU A 83 -1.56 -12.61 1.32
N ARG A 84 -1.98 -12.78 2.58
CA ARG A 84 -1.19 -12.32 3.72
C ARG A 84 0.15 -13.02 3.78
N ASN A 85 0.19 -14.32 3.55
CA ASN A 85 1.44 -15.08 3.56
C ASN A 85 2.38 -14.60 2.46
N ALA A 86 1.86 -14.38 1.26
CA ALA A 86 2.67 -13.89 0.15
C ALA A 86 3.24 -12.51 0.46
N ILE A 87 2.42 -11.61 0.99
CA ILE A 87 2.83 -10.27 1.35
C ILE A 87 3.88 -10.28 2.45
N SER A 88 3.70 -11.13 3.46
CA SER A 88 4.66 -11.19 4.57
C SER A 88 6.04 -11.60 4.11
N LYS A 89 6.11 -12.47 3.11
CA LYS A 89 7.40 -12.90 2.53
C LYS A 89 8.01 -11.81 1.66
N LEU A 90 7.17 -10.96 1.07
CA LEU A 90 7.64 -9.88 0.21
C LEU A 90 8.36 -8.78 1.00
N VAL A 91 7.92 -8.51 2.22
CA VAL A 91 8.45 -7.38 3.00
C VAL A 91 9.97 -7.43 3.20
N PRO A 92 10.57 -8.54 3.66
CA PRO A 92 12.03 -8.58 3.80
C PRO A 92 12.74 -8.37 2.46
N ALA A 93 12.18 -8.89 1.38
CA ALA A 93 12.77 -8.73 0.05
C ALA A 93 12.73 -7.27 -0.40
N LEU A 94 11.65 -6.55 -0.12
CA LEU A 94 11.56 -5.14 -0.45
C LEU A 94 12.62 -4.32 0.28
N VAL A 95 12.77 -4.57 1.58
CA VAL A 95 13.74 -3.84 2.39
C VAL A 95 15.17 -4.14 1.91
N ALA A 96 15.48 -5.42 1.74
CA ALA A 96 16.82 -5.82 1.30
C ALA A 96 17.14 -5.29 -0.10
N GLY A 97 16.16 -5.37 -1.01
CA GLY A 97 16.35 -4.89 -2.37
C GLY A 97 16.60 -3.39 -2.43
N TYR A 98 15.84 -2.62 -1.68
CA TYR A 98 16.02 -1.18 -1.66
C TYR A 98 17.38 -0.80 -1.04
N ALA A 99 17.74 -1.44 0.07
CA ALA A 99 19.01 -1.18 0.73
C ALA A 99 20.19 -1.50 -0.20
N ALA A 100 20.12 -2.60 -0.94
CA ALA A 100 21.15 -2.96 -1.90
C ALA A 100 21.26 -1.94 -3.02
N ASN A 101 20.13 -1.48 -3.54
CA ASN A 101 20.12 -0.47 -4.60
C ASN A 101 20.68 0.87 -4.12
N ARG A 102 20.39 1.25 -2.90
CA ARG A 102 20.97 2.47 -2.33
C ARG A 102 22.49 2.39 -2.29
N GLY A 103 23.02 1.23 -1.91
CA GLY A 103 24.48 1.04 -1.88
C GLY A 103 25.13 1.11 -3.24
N ARG A 104 24.39 0.86 -4.31
CA ARG A 104 24.92 0.90 -5.68
C ARG A 104 24.81 2.27 -6.33
N ARG A 105 24.09 3.18 -5.75
CA ARG A 105 23.81 4.48 -6.36
C ARG A 105 24.87 5.50 -6.01
N LEU A 106 26.06 5.16 -6.22
CA LEU A 106 27.16 6.08 -6.04
C LEU A 106 27.72 6.56 -7.40
#